data_844988688edcda4bc995a9b2e08ac984
#
_entry.id   844988688edcda4bc995a9b2e08ac984
#
_cell.length_a   1.000
_cell.length_b   1.000
_cell.length_c   1.000
_cell.angle_alpha   90.00
_cell.angle_beta   90.00
_cell.angle_gamma   90.00
#
_symmetry.space_group_name_H-M   'P 1'
#
loop_
_entity.id
_entity.type
_entity.pdbx_description
1 polymer ?
#
loop_
_entity_poly.entity_id
_entity_poly.type
_entity_poly.pdbx_seq_one_letter_code
_entity_poly.pdbx_strand_id
1 'polypeptide(L)'
;MKRTVIIGAVAVLVVVGGAAYIATKDADKSSSSKNTSQTASNQSANDQNNFAPASTEGLPFIATISIGGDGATTVAKLEHDGKDKTRYTATQNGQQMQFIYTTDAYYSCTDDKCIKFPMSSSTSSGFNPSDYQYGADKLSGYRSGAAYKGKQSCSSGTCDVWSVSVDGATSTLYVDSGTKRITQVDSTQGAKTSKIVYEYKDVTIDVPANAQTLPTVP
;
A
#
# COMPACT_ATOMS: atom_id res chain seq x y z
N MET A 1 -6.27 7.65 44.90
CA MET A 1 -6.77 6.87 43.75
C MET A 1 -5.78 7.02 42.59
N LYS A 2 -4.99 5.99 42.33
CA LYS A 2 -4.00 5.99 41.24
C LYS A 2 -4.72 5.63 39.93
N ARG A 3 -4.83 6.57 39.00
CA ARG A 3 -5.33 6.31 37.64
C ARG A 3 -4.21 5.68 36.85
N THR A 4 -4.30 4.37 36.62
CA THR A 4 -3.43 3.64 35.70
C THR A 4 -3.86 4.00 34.28
N VAL A 5 -3.06 4.81 33.59
CA VAL A 5 -3.22 5.06 32.17
C VAL A 5 -2.67 3.82 31.46
N ILE A 6 -3.57 2.98 30.96
CA ILE A 6 -3.21 1.87 30.08
C ILE A 6 -2.97 2.48 28.70
N ILE A 7 -1.71 2.71 28.36
CA ILE A 7 -1.30 2.98 26.99
C ILE A 7 -1.40 1.64 26.25
N GLY A 8 -2.55 1.40 25.67
CA GLY A 8 -2.72 0.27 24.76
C GLY A 8 -1.82 0.45 23.54
N ALA A 9 -0.80 -0.40 23.41
CA ALA A 9 -0.01 -0.50 22.20
C ALA A 9 -0.94 -0.93 21.06
N VAL A 10 -1.35 0.02 20.23
CA VAL A 10 -2.08 -0.24 19.00
C VAL A 10 -1.05 -0.78 18.01
N ALA A 11 -0.98 -2.09 17.88
CA ALA A 11 -0.30 -2.72 16.77
C ALA A 11 -1.12 -2.41 15.50
N VAL A 12 -0.83 -1.30 14.84
CA VAL A 12 -1.32 -1.03 13.51
C VAL A 12 -0.62 -2.01 12.58
N LEU A 13 -1.34 -3.07 12.21
CA LEU A 13 -0.92 -3.97 11.15
C LEU A 13 -1.01 -3.19 9.83
N VAL A 14 0.05 -2.45 9.51
CA VAL A 14 0.20 -1.83 8.20
C VAL A 14 0.54 -2.97 7.24
N VAL A 15 -0.47 -3.48 6.54
CA VAL A 15 -0.23 -4.34 5.40
C VAL A 15 0.23 -3.42 4.26
N VAL A 16 1.53 -3.42 4.04
CA VAL A 16 2.15 -2.68 2.94
C VAL A 16 1.61 -3.23 1.64
N GLY A 17 0.88 -2.43 0.91
CA GLY A 17 0.41 -2.74 -0.44
C GLY A 17 1.58 -2.68 -1.41
N GLY A 18 2.12 -3.80 -1.73
CA GLY A 18 3.24 -3.98 -2.63
C GLY A 18 4.35 -4.78 -1.94
N ALA A 19 4.39 -6.10 -2.19
CA ALA A 19 5.36 -7.05 -1.66
C ALA A 19 5.59 -6.90 -0.14
N ALA A 20 4.85 -7.66 0.67
CA ALA A 20 5.04 -7.69 2.11
C ALA A 20 6.49 -8.11 2.41
N TYR A 21 7.30 -7.15 2.84
CA TYR A 21 8.63 -7.42 3.37
C TYR A 21 8.45 -7.96 4.79
N ILE A 22 8.22 -9.26 4.91
CA ILE A 22 8.42 -9.96 6.18
C ILE A 22 9.81 -10.59 6.08
N ALA A 23 10.79 -9.93 6.68
CA ALA A 23 12.06 -10.56 6.98
C ALA A 23 11.84 -11.62 8.08
N THR A 24 11.47 -12.82 7.70
CA THR A 24 11.70 -14.00 8.51
C THR A 24 13.09 -14.52 8.17
N LYS A 25 14.07 -14.19 9.00
CA LYS A 25 15.24 -15.04 9.17
C LYS A 25 14.76 -16.39 9.69
N ASP A 26 14.91 -17.42 8.90
CA ASP A 26 15.51 -18.71 9.24
C ASP A 26 15.12 -19.78 8.21
N ALA A 27 16.15 -20.24 7.58
CA ALA A 27 16.62 -21.60 7.46
C ALA A 27 15.89 -22.60 6.56
N ASP A 28 16.63 -22.92 5.52
CA ASP A 28 17.05 -24.28 5.13
C ASP A 28 16.09 -25.20 4.37
N LYS A 29 16.70 -25.62 3.24
CA LYS A 29 16.66 -26.91 2.53
C LYS A 29 15.51 -27.21 1.57
N SER A 30 15.94 -27.10 0.31
CA SER A 30 15.92 -28.16 -0.71
C SER A 30 14.64 -28.97 -0.91
N SER A 31 14.02 -28.77 -2.05
CA SER A 31 13.61 -29.93 -2.87
C SER A 31 13.47 -29.53 -4.34
N SER A 32 14.28 -30.20 -5.15
CA SER A 32 14.23 -30.26 -6.60
C SER A 32 12.91 -30.90 -7.03
N SER A 33 12.17 -30.24 -7.92
CA SER A 33 11.24 -30.93 -8.81
C SER A 33 11.39 -30.39 -10.22
N LYS A 34 11.95 -31.24 -11.07
CA LYS A 34 12.01 -31.08 -12.53
C LYS A 34 10.63 -31.32 -13.14
N ASN A 35 10.37 -30.56 -14.14
CA ASN A 35 9.68 -30.83 -15.40
C ASN A 35 8.37 -30.07 -15.66
N THR A 36 8.41 -29.53 -16.84
CA THR A 36 7.37 -29.28 -17.82
C THR A 36 6.89 -27.85 -17.92
N SER A 37 7.44 -27.11 -18.92
CA SER A 37 6.62 -26.24 -19.77
C SER A 37 7.50 -25.37 -20.69
N GLN A 38 7.81 -25.86 -21.85
CA GLN A 38 8.47 -25.07 -22.91
C GLN A 38 7.53 -24.09 -23.65
N THR A 39 6.22 -24.17 -23.42
CA THR A 39 5.24 -23.29 -24.08
C THR A 39 4.99 -21.98 -23.29
N ALA A 40 5.29 -21.93 -22.00
CA ALA A 40 5.08 -20.74 -21.18
C ALA A 40 6.15 -19.65 -21.34
N SER A 41 7.35 -20.01 -21.83
CA SER A 41 8.47 -19.07 -21.85
C SER A 41 8.36 -17.96 -22.91
N ASN A 42 7.81 -18.27 -24.09
CA ASN A 42 7.73 -17.29 -25.18
C ASN A 42 6.60 -16.26 -24.97
N GLN A 43 5.48 -16.67 -24.37
CA GLN A 43 4.39 -15.77 -24.05
C GLN A 43 4.77 -14.82 -22.90
N SER A 44 5.46 -15.34 -21.89
CA SER A 44 5.94 -14.54 -20.76
C SER A 44 6.93 -13.45 -21.16
N ALA A 45 7.86 -13.73 -22.10
CA ALA A 45 8.83 -12.74 -22.58
C ALA A 45 8.15 -11.62 -23.39
N ASN A 46 7.15 -11.96 -24.20
CA ASN A 46 6.39 -10.97 -24.97
C ASN A 46 5.51 -10.11 -24.05
N ASP A 47 4.90 -10.71 -23.03
CA ASP A 47 4.10 -10.00 -22.03
C ASP A 47 4.95 -9.00 -21.23
N GLN A 48 6.15 -9.39 -20.79
CA GLN A 48 7.05 -8.51 -20.06
C GLN A 48 7.43 -7.26 -20.87
N ASN A 49 7.63 -7.39 -22.17
CA ASN A 49 7.93 -6.25 -23.06
C ASN A 49 6.74 -5.30 -23.22
N ASN A 50 5.52 -5.80 -23.09
CA ASN A 50 4.28 -5.03 -23.20
C ASN A 50 3.80 -4.45 -21.87
N PHE A 51 4.37 -4.84 -20.73
CA PHE A 51 4.07 -4.28 -19.44
C PHE A 51 4.66 -2.87 -19.31
N ALA A 52 3.85 -1.86 -19.54
CA ALA A 52 4.26 -0.47 -19.53
C ALA A 52 3.22 0.44 -18.84
N PRO A 53 2.94 0.24 -17.55
CA PRO A 53 2.11 1.18 -16.81
C PRO A 53 2.82 2.55 -16.69
N ALA A 54 2.02 3.63 -16.68
CA ALA A 54 2.52 4.97 -16.41
C ALA A 54 2.92 5.11 -14.94
N SER A 55 4.00 5.84 -14.69
CA SER A 55 4.37 6.22 -13.33
C SER A 55 3.25 7.06 -12.68
N THR A 56 3.03 6.81 -11.39
CA THR A 56 2.09 7.58 -10.57
C THR A 56 2.81 8.39 -9.50
N GLU A 57 4.14 8.42 -9.54
CA GLU A 57 4.94 9.19 -8.61
C GLU A 57 4.63 10.70 -8.75
N GLY A 58 4.43 11.36 -7.61
CA GLY A 58 4.07 12.78 -7.57
C GLY A 58 2.64 13.10 -8.01
N LEU A 59 1.80 12.11 -8.28
CA LEU A 59 0.39 12.35 -8.57
C LEU A 59 -0.44 12.35 -7.28
N PRO A 60 -1.39 13.28 -7.13
CA PRO A 60 -2.36 13.22 -6.05
C PRO A 60 -3.34 12.06 -6.28
N PHE A 61 -3.71 11.38 -5.20
CA PHE A 61 -4.65 10.25 -5.28
C PHE A 61 -5.38 9.99 -3.96
N ILE A 62 -6.49 9.29 -4.08
CA ILE A 62 -7.17 8.60 -2.98
C ILE A 62 -7.06 7.11 -3.23
N ALA A 63 -6.61 6.36 -2.23
CA ALA A 63 -6.62 4.90 -2.27
C ALA A 63 -7.56 4.35 -1.19
N THR A 64 -8.50 3.51 -1.60
CA THR A 64 -9.33 2.71 -0.69
C THR A 64 -8.68 1.35 -0.53
N ILE A 65 -8.29 1.01 0.69
CA ILE A 65 -7.57 -0.20 1.05
C ILE A 65 -8.53 -1.11 1.81
N SER A 66 -8.77 -2.31 1.28
CA SER A 66 -9.57 -3.34 1.94
C SER A 66 -8.69 -4.54 2.24
N ILE A 67 -8.63 -4.94 3.49
CA ILE A 67 -7.83 -6.07 3.95
C ILE A 67 -8.78 -7.11 4.52
N GLY A 68 -8.81 -8.28 3.90
CA GLY A 68 -9.61 -9.43 4.33
C GLY A 68 -8.72 -10.51 4.94
N GLY A 69 -9.26 -11.25 5.91
CA GLY A 69 -8.63 -12.40 6.55
C GLY A 69 -9.41 -12.80 7.80
N ASP A 70 -9.40 -14.09 8.15
CA ASP A 70 -10.03 -14.63 9.35
C ASP A 70 -11.50 -14.20 9.56
N GLY A 71 -12.26 -14.04 8.46
CA GLY A 71 -13.68 -13.68 8.48
C GLY A 71 -13.98 -12.20 8.74
N ALA A 72 -12.98 -11.35 8.86
CA ALA A 72 -13.13 -9.92 9.02
C ALA A 72 -12.55 -9.15 7.82
N THR A 73 -13.15 -7.99 7.52
CA THR A 73 -12.63 -7.05 6.52
C THR A 73 -12.42 -5.70 7.18
N THR A 74 -11.21 -5.18 7.08
CA THR A 74 -10.87 -3.82 7.49
C THR A 74 -10.77 -2.94 6.25
N VAL A 75 -11.39 -1.76 6.31
CA VAL A 75 -11.31 -0.77 5.24
C VAL A 75 -10.62 0.48 5.77
N ALA A 76 -9.64 0.95 5.00
CA ALA A 76 -8.93 2.17 5.28
C ALA A 76 -8.89 3.05 4.03
N LYS A 77 -8.68 4.35 4.24
CA LYS A 77 -8.53 5.35 3.18
C LYS A 77 -7.15 5.99 3.30
N LEU A 78 -6.45 6.07 2.20
CA LEU A 78 -5.20 6.78 2.06
C LEU A 78 -5.40 7.92 1.07
N GLU A 79 -4.97 9.12 1.42
CA GLU A 79 -5.02 10.31 0.60
C GLU A 79 -3.61 10.89 0.50
N HIS A 80 -3.20 11.24 -0.71
CA HIS A 80 -1.89 11.85 -0.98
C HIS A 80 -2.07 13.09 -1.85
N ASP A 81 -1.44 14.19 -1.49
CA ASP A 81 -1.60 15.48 -2.19
C ASP A 81 -0.70 15.64 -3.43
N GLY A 82 0.04 14.59 -3.78
CA GLY A 82 1.00 14.61 -4.89
C GLY A 82 2.32 15.30 -4.57
N LYS A 83 2.53 15.70 -3.32
CA LYS A 83 3.73 16.42 -2.85
C LYS A 83 4.32 15.75 -1.62
N ASP A 84 3.98 16.25 -0.46
CA ASP A 84 4.62 15.90 0.81
C ASP A 84 3.65 15.49 1.92
N LYS A 85 2.34 15.57 1.66
CA LYS A 85 1.34 15.23 2.67
C LYS A 85 0.60 13.96 2.31
N THR A 86 0.44 13.13 3.33
CA THR A 86 -0.36 11.91 3.22
C THR A 86 -1.26 11.78 4.45
N ARG A 87 -2.53 11.46 4.23
CA ARG A 87 -3.50 11.19 5.28
C ARG A 87 -3.99 9.75 5.19
N TYR A 88 -3.81 9.00 6.24
CA TYR A 88 -4.36 7.66 6.41
C TYR A 88 -5.51 7.71 7.40
N THR A 89 -6.66 7.17 7.03
CA THR A 89 -7.85 7.11 7.87
C THR A 89 -8.34 5.67 7.94
N ALA A 90 -8.57 5.18 9.15
CA ALA A 90 -9.15 3.86 9.39
C ALA A 90 -10.16 3.93 10.52
N THR A 91 -11.12 3.00 10.52
CA THR A 91 -12.07 2.84 11.63
C THR A 91 -11.77 1.54 12.35
N GLN A 92 -11.54 1.62 13.65
CA GLN A 92 -11.32 0.46 14.50
C GLN A 92 -12.29 0.51 15.69
N ASN A 93 -13.05 -0.56 15.91
CA ASN A 93 -14.05 -0.64 16.98
C ASN A 93 -15.06 0.53 16.98
N GLY A 94 -15.44 1.02 15.79
CA GLY A 94 -16.35 2.16 15.65
C GLY A 94 -15.71 3.53 15.85
N GLN A 95 -14.43 3.59 16.22
CA GLN A 95 -13.69 4.82 16.41
C GLN A 95 -12.81 5.12 15.18
N GLN A 96 -12.92 6.33 14.67
CA GLN A 96 -12.10 6.80 13.56
C GLN A 96 -10.73 7.24 14.06
N MET A 97 -9.70 6.67 13.47
CA MET A 97 -8.30 7.07 13.65
C MET A 97 -7.78 7.68 12.37
N GLN A 98 -7.03 8.77 12.49
CA GLN A 98 -6.41 9.45 11.37
C GLN A 98 -4.94 9.70 11.68
N PHE A 99 -4.10 9.42 10.68
CA PHE A 99 -2.68 9.73 10.72
C PHE A 99 -2.35 10.66 9.56
N ILE A 100 -1.73 11.80 9.84
CA ILE A 100 -1.29 12.75 8.80
C ILE A 100 0.22 12.82 8.84
N TYR A 101 0.84 12.56 7.72
CA TYR A 101 2.28 12.61 7.51
C TYR A 101 2.62 13.85 6.70
N THR A 102 3.66 14.56 7.14
CA THR A 102 4.27 15.69 6.44
C THR A 102 5.78 15.48 6.40
N THR A 103 6.53 16.35 5.77
CA THR A 103 8.00 16.26 5.71
C THR A 103 8.66 16.28 7.10
N ASP A 104 8.10 17.02 8.05
CA ASP A 104 8.73 17.33 9.35
C ASP A 104 8.03 16.71 10.56
N ALA A 105 6.81 16.20 10.39
CA ALA A 105 6.04 15.65 11.48
C ALA A 105 5.02 14.62 11.02
N TYR A 106 4.57 13.77 11.94
CA TYR A 106 3.31 13.05 11.78
C TYR A 106 2.34 13.40 12.91
N TYR A 107 1.06 13.32 12.60
CA TYR A 107 -0.02 13.61 13.51
C TYR A 107 -0.86 12.36 13.70
N SER A 108 -1.15 12.02 14.94
CA SER A 108 -2.10 10.96 15.28
C SER A 108 -3.35 11.60 15.86
N CYS A 109 -4.46 11.43 15.18
CA CYS A 109 -5.74 12.01 15.58
C CYS A 109 -6.74 10.90 15.88
N THR A 110 -7.46 11.08 16.99
CA THR A 110 -8.61 10.26 17.37
C THR A 110 -9.73 11.22 17.73
N ASP A 111 -10.84 11.14 17.01
CA ASP A 111 -11.88 12.15 17.04
C ASP A 111 -11.27 13.54 16.75
N ASP A 112 -11.54 14.55 17.59
CA ASP A 112 -11.03 15.92 17.42
C ASP A 112 -9.69 16.19 18.11
N LYS A 113 -9.05 15.16 18.68
CA LYS A 113 -7.80 15.30 19.42
C LYS A 113 -6.64 14.79 18.60
N CYS A 114 -5.69 15.67 18.33
CA CYS A 114 -4.48 15.35 17.58
C CYS A 114 -3.23 15.54 18.42
N ILE A 115 -2.29 14.60 18.29
CA ILE A 115 -0.96 14.67 18.88
C ILE A 115 0.04 14.79 17.74
N LYS A 116 0.93 15.76 17.83
CA LYS A 116 2.04 15.98 16.88
C LYS A 116 3.29 15.27 17.38
N PHE A 117 3.92 14.52 16.48
CA PHE A 117 5.20 13.88 16.71
C PHE A 117 6.20 14.41 15.68
N PRO A 118 7.37 14.90 16.08
CA PRO A 118 8.41 15.29 15.13
C PRO A 118 8.91 14.05 14.37
N MET A 119 9.16 14.20 13.07
CA MET A 119 9.82 13.15 12.29
C MET A 119 11.31 13.17 12.70
N SER A 120 11.71 12.16 13.48
CA SER A 120 13.13 11.88 13.71
C SER A 120 13.52 10.66 12.88
N SER A 121 14.79 10.56 12.49
CA SER A 121 15.31 9.42 11.73
C SER A 121 15.12 8.06 12.42
N SER A 122 14.79 8.05 13.72
CA SER A 122 14.50 6.86 14.52
C SER A 122 13.01 6.52 14.64
N THR A 123 12.11 7.42 14.25
CA THR A 123 10.66 7.19 14.29
C THR A 123 10.14 6.74 12.92
N SER A 124 10.65 5.62 12.40
CA SER A 124 9.97 4.98 11.28
C SER A 124 8.69 4.35 11.83
N SER A 125 7.56 4.97 11.56
CA SER A 125 6.22 4.46 11.91
C SER A 125 5.86 3.15 11.21
N GLY A 126 6.80 2.56 10.46
CA GLY A 126 6.54 1.40 9.61
C GLY A 126 5.62 1.70 8.41
N PHE A 127 5.07 2.91 8.34
CA PHE A 127 4.25 3.38 7.23
C PHE A 127 5.08 4.30 6.33
N ASN A 128 5.17 3.94 5.05
CA ASN A 128 5.84 4.74 4.04
C ASN A 128 4.85 5.07 2.92
N PRO A 129 4.45 6.34 2.74
CA PRO A 129 3.52 6.74 1.68
C PRO A 129 3.96 6.34 0.26
N SER A 130 5.27 6.27 0.01
CA SER A 130 5.82 5.88 -1.30
C SER A 130 5.50 4.43 -1.67
N ASP A 131 5.17 3.57 -0.70
CA ASP A 131 4.79 2.18 -0.96
C ASP A 131 3.48 2.08 -1.76
N TYR A 132 2.68 3.13 -1.73
CA TYR A 132 1.41 3.23 -2.47
C TYR A 132 1.54 3.97 -3.81
N GLN A 133 2.72 4.44 -4.14
CA GLN A 133 3.04 5.03 -5.44
C GLN A 133 3.76 4.02 -6.33
N TYR A 134 3.60 4.19 -7.63
CA TYR A 134 4.24 3.33 -8.63
C TYR A 134 5.21 4.16 -9.45
N GLY A 135 6.40 4.39 -8.88
CA GLY A 135 7.51 5.02 -9.58
C GLY A 135 8.15 4.08 -10.62
N ALA A 136 9.02 4.63 -11.45
CA ALA A 136 9.68 3.90 -12.54
C ALA A 136 10.44 2.66 -12.03
N ASP A 137 11.13 2.77 -10.90
CA ASP A 137 11.92 1.66 -10.32
C ASP A 137 11.02 0.51 -9.89
N LYS A 138 9.92 0.80 -9.17
CA LYS A 138 8.95 -0.22 -8.74
C LYS A 138 8.30 -0.92 -9.93
N LEU A 139 7.89 -0.16 -10.95
CA LEU A 139 7.33 -0.71 -12.19
C LEU A 139 8.33 -1.56 -12.97
N SER A 140 9.61 -1.16 -12.98
CA SER A 140 10.69 -1.95 -13.57
C SER A 140 10.86 -3.30 -12.85
N GLY A 141 10.80 -3.31 -11.52
CA GLY A 141 10.83 -4.54 -10.72
C GLY A 141 9.67 -5.50 -11.03
N TYR A 142 8.48 -4.97 -11.30
CA TYR A 142 7.32 -5.79 -11.67
C TYR A 142 7.42 -6.40 -13.07
N ARG A 143 8.12 -5.76 -13.99
CA ARG A 143 8.20 -6.17 -15.40
C ARG A 143 8.69 -7.61 -15.57
N SER A 144 9.69 -8.02 -14.80
CA SER A 144 10.30 -9.35 -14.91
C SER A 144 9.33 -10.51 -14.58
N GLY A 145 8.33 -10.23 -13.74
CA GLY A 145 7.30 -11.21 -13.34
C GLY A 145 5.92 -10.93 -13.94
N ALA A 146 5.80 -9.99 -14.88
CA ALA A 146 4.52 -9.60 -15.46
C ALA A 146 4.00 -10.62 -16.47
N ALA A 147 2.74 -11.01 -16.32
CA ALA A 147 2.02 -11.87 -17.26
C ALA A 147 0.64 -11.25 -17.56
N TYR A 148 0.35 -11.04 -18.83
CA TYR A 148 -0.93 -10.46 -19.26
C TYR A 148 -2.09 -11.43 -19.08
N LYS A 149 -3.19 -10.98 -18.52
CA LYS A 149 -4.41 -11.74 -18.23
C LYS A 149 -5.62 -11.34 -19.05
N GLY A 150 -5.45 -10.38 -19.96
CA GLY A 150 -6.53 -9.87 -20.79
C GLY A 150 -7.10 -8.54 -20.33
N LYS A 151 -8.23 -8.14 -20.93
CA LYS A 151 -8.97 -6.93 -20.59
C LYS A 151 -10.16 -7.27 -19.70
N GLN A 152 -10.40 -6.42 -18.70
CA GLN A 152 -11.58 -6.53 -17.82
C GLN A 152 -12.16 -5.15 -17.56
N SER A 153 -13.43 -5.13 -17.17
CA SER A 153 -14.07 -3.91 -16.65
C SER A 153 -13.50 -3.58 -15.27
N CYS A 154 -13.21 -2.31 -15.03
CA CYS A 154 -12.71 -1.79 -13.76
C CYS A 154 -13.39 -0.45 -13.41
N SER A 155 -13.07 0.15 -12.28
CA SER A 155 -13.69 1.40 -11.81
C SER A 155 -13.47 2.58 -12.76
N SER A 156 -12.39 2.58 -13.54
CA SER A 156 -12.06 3.63 -14.52
C SER A 156 -12.57 3.31 -15.95
N GLY A 157 -13.25 2.17 -16.16
CA GLY A 157 -13.73 1.73 -17.47
C GLY A 157 -13.18 0.37 -17.89
N THR A 158 -12.25 0.33 -18.84
CA THR A 158 -11.58 -0.90 -19.29
C THR A 158 -10.14 -0.91 -18.83
N CYS A 159 -9.74 -1.99 -18.19
CA CYS A 159 -8.37 -2.20 -17.72
C CYS A 159 -7.68 -3.36 -18.43
N ASP A 160 -6.40 -3.19 -18.69
CA ASP A 160 -5.47 -4.26 -19.01
C ASP A 160 -5.06 -4.93 -17.69
N VAL A 161 -5.30 -6.23 -17.55
CA VAL A 161 -5.05 -6.96 -16.30
C VAL A 161 -3.76 -7.73 -16.40
N TRP A 162 -2.93 -7.60 -15.35
CA TRP A 162 -1.62 -8.20 -15.27
C TRP A 162 -1.45 -8.96 -13.96
N SER A 163 -0.91 -10.16 -14.02
CA SER A 163 -0.38 -10.83 -12.83
C SER A 163 1.10 -10.49 -12.72
N VAL A 164 1.55 -10.07 -11.55
CA VAL A 164 2.96 -9.78 -11.26
C VAL A 164 3.39 -10.59 -10.04
N SER A 165 4.61 -11.12 -10.10
CA SER A 165 5.19 -11.85 -8.97
C SER A 165 6.52 -11.21 -8.59
N VAL A 166 6.63 -10.77 -7.33
CA VAL A 166 7.84 -10.17 -6.78
C VAL A 166 8.08 -10.79 -5.41
N ASP A 167 9.28 -11.28 -5.17
CA ASP A 167 9.71 -11.88 -3.89
C ASP A 167 8.75 -12.97 -3.36
N GLY A 168 8.19 -13.77 -4.27
CA GLY A 168 7.28 -14.87 -3.92
C GLY A 168 5.84 -14.45 -3.64
N ALA A 169 5.53 -13.17 -3.64
CA ALA A 169 4.15 -12.67 -3.57
C ALA A 169 3.59 -12.46 -4.97
N THR A 170 2.32 -12.81 -5.17
CA THR A 170 1.61 -12.58 -6.43
C THR A 170 0.52 -11.53 -6.24
N SER A 171 0.52 -10.56 -7.15
CA SER A 171 -0.50 -9.50 -7.18
C SER A 171 -1.12 -9.41 -8.57
N THR A 172 -2.38 -9.01 -8.62
CA THR A 172 -3.08 -8.68 -9.86
C THR A 172 -3.19 -7.16 -9.97
N LEU A 173 -2.64 -6.61 -11.04
CA LEU A 173 -2.70 -5.18 -11.34
C LEU A 173 -3.75 -4.91 -12.42
N TYR A 174 -4.58 -3.93 -12.18
CA TYR A 174 -5.53 -3.41 -13.16
C TYR A 174 -5.02 -2.06 -13.65
N VAL A 175 -4.61 -2.02 -14.89
CA VAL A 175 -4.04 -0.86 -15.55
C VAL A 175 -5.08 -0.27 -16.48
N ASP A 176 -5.52 0.94 -16.21
CA ASP A 176 -6.48 1.64 -17.07
C ASP A 176 -5.99 1.73 -18.52
N SER A 177 -6.77 1.27 -19.47
CA SER A 177 -6.34 1.15 -20.87
C SER A 177 -6.09 2.51 -21.55
N GLY A 178 -6.71 3.59 -21.05
CA GLY A 178 -6.56 4.93 -21.59
C GLY A 178 -5.38 5.68 -20.98
N THR A 179 -5.35 5.79 -19.65
CA THR A 179 -4.32 6.57 -18.93
C THR A 179 -3.05 5.78 -18.65
N LYS A 180 -3.08 4.45 -18.80
CA LYS A 180 -2.01 3.51 -18.42
C LYS A 180 -1.65 3.52 -16.94
N ARG A 181 -2.48 4.10 -16.07
CA ARG A 181 -2.27 4.12 -14.63
C ARG A 181 -2.83 2.86 -13.97
N ILE A 182 -2.17 2.40 -12.91
CA ILE A 182 -2.69 1.33 -12.07
C ILE A 182 -3.86 1.89 -11.25
N THR A 183 -5.06 1.35 -11.46
CA THR A 183 -6.28 1.80 -10.76
C THR A 183 -6.74 0.82 -9.69
N GLN A 184 -6.25 -0.42 -9.72
CA GLN A 184 -6.52 -1.40 -8.68
C GLN A 184 -5.36 -2.38 -8.55
N VAL A 185 -5.14 -2.84 -7.32
CA VAL A 185 -4.21 -3.92 -7.00
C VAL A 185 -4.91 -4.89 -6.07
N ASP A 186 -4.95 -6.15 -6.47
CA ASP A 186 -5.42 -7.26 -5.64
C ASP A 186 -4.22 -8.13 -5.30
N SER A 187 -4.00 -8.42 -4.02
CA SER A 187 -2.91 -9.27 -3.57
C SER A 187 -3.43 -10.35 -2.62
N THR A 188 -2.81 -11.51 -2.67
CA THR A 188 -3.12 -12.63 -1.79
C THR A 188 -1.83 -13.17 -1.20
N GLN A 189 -1.79 -13.32 0.12
CA GLN A 189 -0.68 -13.89 0.85
C GLN A 189 -1.21 -14.85 1.93
N GLY A 190 -1.13 -16.15 1.66
CA GLY A 190 -1.76 -17.15 2.50
C GLY A 190 -3.27 -16.96 2.56
N ALA A 191 -3.85 -16.88 3.77
CA ALA A 191 -5.27 -16.63 3.99
C ALA A 191 -5.65 -15.14 3.94
N LYS A 192 -4.68 -14.23 3.83
CA LYS A 192 -4.92 -12.78 3.80
C LYS A 192 -5.07 -12.30 2.37
N THR A 193 -6.06 -11.46 2.14
CA THR A 193 -6.28 -10.76 0.87
C THR A 193 -6.22 -9.28 1.09
N SER A 194 -5.70 -8.54 0.13
CA SER A 194 -5.79 -7.10 0.11
C SER A 194 -6.24 -6.61 -1.25
N LYS A 195 -7.06 -5.58 -1.25
CA LYS A 195 -7.50 -4.88 -2.43
C LYS A 195 -7.29 -3.40 -2.22
N ILE A 196 -6.60 -2.75 -3.16
CA ILE A 196 -6.36 -1.30 -3.17
C ILE A 196 -6.98 -0.75 -4.44
N VAL A 197 -7.87 0.23 -4.31
CA VAL A 197 -8.49 0.92 -5.45
C VAL A 197 -8.07 2.37 -5.42
N TYR A 198 -7.53 2.86 -6.55
CA TYR A 198 -7.01 4.21 -6.71
C TYR A 198 -7.96 5.10 -7.49
N GLU A 199 -8.11 6.32 -7.02
CA GLU A 199 -8.76 7.44 -7.70
C GLU A 199 -7.76 8.59 -7.79
N TYR A 200 -7.28 8.90 -9.00
CA TYR A 200 -6.33 10.00 -9.24
C TYR A 200 -7.11 11.30 -9.44
N LYS A 201 -7.04 12.16 -8.45
CA LYS A 201 -7.66 13.49 -8.43
C LYS A 201 -6.96 14.39 -7.43
N ASP A 202 -7.19 15.69 -7.54
CA ASP A 202 -6.66 16.66 -6.59
C ASP A 202 -7.13 16.35 -5.17
N VAL A 203 -6.18 16.43 -4.24
CA VAL A 203 -6.37 16.14 -2.80
C VAL A 203 -5.80 17.32 -2.01
N THR A 204 -6.58 17.83 -1.07
CA THR A 204 -6.12 18.82 -0.09
C THR A 204 -6.06 18.17 1.29
N ILE A 205 -4.92 18.28 1.94
CA ILE A 205 -4.71 17.74 3.29
C ILE A 205 -4.37 18.88 4.24
N ASP A 206 -5.33 19.19 5.12
CA ASP A 206 -5.13 20.17 6.17
C ASP A 206 -4.40 19.54 7.36
N VAL A 207 -3.43 20.26 7.88
CA VAL A 207 -2.67 19.88 9.06
C VAL A 207 -3.34 20.46 10.29
N PRO A 208 -3.59 19.66 11.37
CA PRO A 208 -4.25 20.15 12.56
C PRO A 208 -3.49 21.29 13.24
N ALA A 209 -4.07 22.50 13.26
CA ALA A 209 -3.44 23.67 13.84
C ALA A 209 -3.30 23.58 15.38
N ASN A 210 -4.19 22.83 16.04
CA ASN A 210 -4.26 22.72 17.50
C ASN A 210 -3.74 21.38 18.02
N ALA A 211 -2.85 20.71 17.28
CA ALA A 211 -2.27 19.46 17.71
C ALA A 211 -1.37 19.68 18.95
N GLN A 212 -1.57 18.84 19.98
CA GLN A 212 -0.72 18.85 21.16
C GLN A 212 0.65 18.25 20.80
N THR A 213 1.72 18.96 21.16
CA THR A 213 3.08 18.41 21.06
C THR A 213 3.41 17.70 22.38
N LEU A 214 3.81 16.43 22.30
CA LEU A 214 4.33 15.75 23.49
C LEU A 214 5.63 16.42 23.93
N PRO A 215 5.81 16.68 25.25
CA PRO A 215 7.09 17.16 25.75
C PRO A 215 8.16 16.11 25.40
N THR A 216 9.26 16.57 24.82
CA THR A 216 10.45 15.74 24.65
C THR A 216 10.93 15.31 26.03
N VAL A 217 10.88 14.02 26.29
CA VAL A 217 11.50 13.45 27.51
C VAL A 217 13.00 13.59 27.31
N PRO A 218 13.70 14.26 28.24
CA PRO A 218 15.14 14.45 28.16
C PRO A 218 15.91 13.14 28.26
#